data_fb8bf082b75537c4f95c38b9c330346d
#
_entry.id   fb8bf082b75537c4f95c38b9c330346d
#
_cell.length_a   1.000
_cell.length_b   1.000
_cell.length_c   1.000
_cell.angle_alpha   90.00
_cell.angle_beta   90.00
_cell.angle_gamma   90.00
#
_symmetry.space_group_name_H-M   'P 1'
#
loop_
_entity.id
_entity.type
_entity.pdbx_description
1 polymer ?
#
loop_
_entity_poly.entity_id
_entity_poly.type
_entity_poly.pdbx_seq_one_letter_code
_entity_poly.pdbx_strand_id
1 'polypeptide(L)'
;MAATHAVSPLAPKTTPTLPRIAGVKLAAAQSGVRYQGRDDVMLALVPAGATIAGVLTRSKTCSAPVDWCRKNLARGKVRAIVVNAGNANAFTGKLGDKAVEESTRAIAQA
;
A
#
# COMPACT_ATOMS: atom_id res chain seq x y z
N MET A 1 -19.51 15.73 13.30
CA MET A 1 -18.38 16.68 13.13
C MET A 1 -17.13 15.88 12.81
N ALA A 2 -16.55 16.10 11.63
CA ALA A 2 -15.27 15.48 11.30
C ALA A 2 -14.21 16.05 12.24
N ALA A 3 -13.51 15.18 12.98
CA ALA A 3 -12.41 15.60 13.81
C ALA A 3 -11.31 16.16 12.89
N THR A 4 -11.08 17.46 12.95
CA THR A 4 -9.93 18.08 12.30
C THR A 4 -8.67 17.60 13.02
N HIS A 5 -8.01 16.60 12.43
CA HIS A 5 -6.71 16.18 12.94
C HIS A 5 -5.71 17.33 12.76
N ALA A 6 -5.07 17.74 13.84
CA ALA A 6 -4.00 18.72 13.76
C ALA A 6 -2.91 18.23 12.81
N VAL A 7 -2.46 19.10 11.91
CA VAL A 7 -1.35 18.78 11.02
C VAL A 7 -0.08 18.60 11.85
N SER A 8 0.65 17.53 11.59
CA SER A 8 1.92 17.26 12.30
C SER A 8 2.88 18.44 12.16
N PRO A 9 3.56 18.87 13.24
CA PRO A 9 4.59 19.89 13.15
C PRO A 9 5.77 19.50 12.26
N LEU A 10 5.92 18.20 11.98
CA LEU A 10 6.92 17.64 11.06
C LEU A 10 6.42 17.51 9.62
N ALA A 11 5.16 17.85 9.34
CA ALA A 11 4.63 17.79 7.99
C ALA A 11 5.36 18.83 7.11
N PRO A 12 5.67 18.50 5.86
CA PRO A 12 6.28 19.46 4.94
C PRO A 12 5.33 20.64 4.72
N LYS A 13 5.87 21.87 4.76
CA LYS A 13 5.10 23.09 4.53
C LYS A 13 4.64 23.24 3.07
N THR A 14 5.36 22.64 2.16
CA THR A 14 5.07 22.65 0.73
C THR A 14 5.26 21.25 0.14
N THR A 15 4.42 20.87 -0.80
CA THR A 15 4.58 19.63 -1.56
C THR A 15 5.24 19.99 -2.90
N PRO A 16 6.37 19.37 -3.27
CA PRO A 16 6.99 19.62 -4.56
C PRO A 16 6.09 19.13 -5.70
N THR A 17 6.12 19.83 -6.82
CA THR A 17 5.51 19.34 -8.06
C THR A 17 6.35 18.19 -8.59
N LEU A 18 5.75 16.98 -8.59
CA LEU A 18 6.44 15.80 -9.09
C LEU A 18 6.27 15.68 -10.61
N PRO A 19 7.32 15.34 -11.36
CA PRO A 19 7.21 15.09 -12.78
C PRO A 19 6.41 13.82 -13.04
N ARG A 20 5.73 13.77 -14.19
CA ARG A 20 5.07 12.54 -14.64
C ARG A 20 6.14 11.52 -15.06
N ILE A 21 5.99 10.29 -14.57
CA ILE A 21 6.83 9.17 -14.98
C ILE A 21 6.08 8.37 -16.05
N ALA A 22 6.69 8.23 -17.22
CA ALA A 22 6.06 7.53 -18.34
C ALA A 22 5.67 6.08 -17.97
N GLY A 23 4.43 5.71 -18.27
CA GLY A 23 3.90 4.38 -18.01
C GLY A 23 3.50 4.10 -16.55
N VAL A 24 3.73 5.02 -15.61
CA VAL A 24 3.24 4.92 -14.24
C VAL A 24 1.86 5.56 -14.14
N LYS A 25 0.91 4.83 -13.56
CA LYS A 25 -0.43 5.33 -13.24
C LYS A 25 -0.66 5.26 -11.73
N LEU A 26 -1.19 6.33 -11.18
CA LEU A 26 -1.49 6.44 -9.75
C LEU A 26 -2.98 6.68 -9.56
N ALA A 27 -3.55 6.05 -8.56
CA ALA A 27 -4.92 6.26 -8.12
C ALA A 27 -4.99 6.25 -6.60
N ALA A 28 -5.90 7.02 -6.04
CA ALA A 28 -6.26 6.96 -4.64
C ALA A 28 -7.78 6.88 -4.51
N ALA A 29 -8.25 6.23 -3.46
CA ALA A 29 -9.67 6.03 -3.20
C ALA A 29 -9.97 5.98 -1.71
N GLN A 30 -11.23 6.20 -1.39
CA GLN A 30 -11.77 6.05 -0.04
C GLN A 30 -12.41 4.66 0.06
N SER A 31 -11.77 3.72 0.74
CA SER A 31 -12.32 2.39 0.99
C SER A 31 -13.30 2.37 2.16
N GLY A 32 -13.16 3.33 3.08
CA GLY A 32 -14.00 3.43 4.27
C GLY A 32 -13.76 2.31 5.29
N VAL A 33 -12.67 1.55 5.20
CA VAL A 33 -12.36 0.45 6.14
C VAL A 33 -12.22 0.98 7.57
N ARG A 34 -11.56 2.10 7.75
CA ARG A 34 -11.39 2.73 9.06
C ARG A 34 -11.69 4.22 9.05
N TYR A 35 -11.35 4.90 7.98
CA TYR A 35 -11.47 6.34 7.87
C TYR A 35 -12.65 6.73 6.99
N GLN A 36 -13.28 7.87 7.31
CA GLN A 36 -14.37 8.47 6.54
C GLN A 36 -13.89 9.80 5.96
N GLY A 37 -14.27 10.09 4.72
CA GLY A 37 -14.02 11.39 4.09
C GLY A 37 -12.54 11.67 3.75
N ARG A 38 -11.70 10.64 3.67
CA ARG A 38 -10.30 10.77 3.24
C ARG A 38 -9.85 9.53 2.47
N ASP A 39 -8.91 9.71 1.57
CA ASP A 39 -8.29 8.60 0.84
C ASP A 39 -7.50 7.72 1.81
N ASP A 40 -7.75 6.43 1.76
CA ASP A 40 -7.14 5.42 2.61
C ASP A 40 -6.59 4.22 1.83
N VAL A 41 -6.76 4.22 0.51
CA VAL A 41 -6.14 3.24 -0.40
C VAL A 41 -5.44 3.98 -1.53
N MET A 42 -4.23 3.55 -1.86
CA MET A 42 -3.44 4.00 -3.00
C MET A 42 -3.05 2.82 -3.87
N LEU A 43 -3.14 2.99 -5.18
CA LEU A 43 -2.67 2.04 -6.18
C LEU A 43 -1.68 2.73 -7.11
N ALA A 44 -0.52 2.10 -7.29
CA ALA A 44 0.43 2.46 -8.33
C ALA A 44 0.55 1.30 -9.33
N LEU A 45 0.24 1.56 -10.59
CA LEU A 45 0.48 0.63 -11.69
C LEU A 45 1.76 1.04 -12.40
N VAL A 46 2.59 0.05 -12.73
CA VAL A 46 3.88 0.27 -13.40
C VAL A 46 3.96 -0.54 -14.68
N PRO A 47 4.81 -0.12 -15.65
CA PRO A 47 4.94 -0.80 -16.93
C PRO A 47 5.37 -2.27 -16.79
N ALA A 48 5.05 -3.08 -17.81
CA ALA A 48 5.57 -4.43 -17.90
C ALA A 48 7.10 -4.41 -17.93
N GLY A 49 7.73 -5.33 -17.19
CA GLY A 49 9.19 -5.37 -17.07
C GLY A 49 9.76 -4.52 -15.93
N ALA A 50 8.95 -3.70 -15.25
CA ALA A 50 9.43 -2.95 -14.10
C ALA A 50 10.02 -3.88 -13.04
N THR A 51 11.11 -3.43 -12.43
CA THR A 51 11.81 -4.15 -11.36
C THR A 51 11.49 -3.54 -10.01
N ILE A 52 11.56 -4.36 -8.98
CA ILE A 52 11.36 -3.94 -7.59
C ILE A 52 12.44 -4.54 -6.70
N ALA A 53 12.90 -3.72 -5.76
CA ALA A 53 13.72 -4.15 -4.64
C ALA A 53 13.21 -3.46 -3.38
N GLY A 54 13.45 -4.04 -2.23
CA GLY A 54 13.00 -3.47 -0.96
C GLY A 54 13.65 -4.13 0.23
N VAL A 55 13.55 -3.46 1.36
CA VAL A 55 13.96 -3.97 2.66
C VAL A 55 12.74 -4.13 3.54
N LEU A 56 12.71 -5.16 4.34
CA LEU A 56 11.60 -5.51 5.21
C LEU A 56 12.08 -5.69 6.65
N THR A 57 11.18 -5.45 7.58
CA THR A 57 11.47 -5.72 9.00
C THR A 57 11.88 -7.19 9.22
N ARG A 58 12.78 -7.41 10.18
CA ARG A 58 13.16 -8.74 10.68
C ARG A 58 12.38 -9.14 11.94
N SER A 59 11.35 -8.36 12.29
CA SER A 59 10.48 -8.70 13.43
C SER A 59 9.88 -10.10 13.24
N LYS A 60 9.85 -10.86 14.32
CA LYS A 60 9.17 -12.18 14.37
C LYS A 60 7.65 -12.05 14.36
N THR A 61 7.14 -10.85 14.61
CA THR A 61 5.71 -10.52 14.67
C THR A 61 5.32 -9.55 13.54
N CYS A 62 5.88 -9.75 12.36
CA CYS A 62 5.53 -8.94 11.20
C CYS A 62 4.08 -9.17 10.76
N SER A 63 3.51 -8.19 10.08
CA SER A 63 2.15 -8.30 9.57
C SER A 63 2.07 -9.14 8.30
N ALA A 64 0.89 -9.67 7.97
CA ALA A 64 0.64 -10.48 6.79
C ALA A 64 1.10 -9.79 5.47
N PRO A 65 0.90 -8.48 5.25
CA PRO A 65 1.46 -7.80 4.07
C PRO A 65 2.98 -7.86 3.97
N VAL A 66 3.69 -7.86 5.09
CA VAL A 66 5.17 -7.99 5.10
C VAL A 66 5.60 -9.36 4.62
N ASP A 67 4.94 -10.42 5.07
CA ASP A 67 5.21 -11.78 4.62
C ASP A 67 4.85 -11.99 3.15
N TRP A 68 3.75 -11.42 2.70
CA TRP A 68 3.39 -11.39 1.29
C TRP A 68 4.46 -10.71 0.43
N CYS A 69 4.88 -9.50 0.83
CA CYS A 69 5.94 -8.77 0.13
C CYS A 69 7.25 -9.55 0.11
N ARG A 70 7.64 -10.19 1.22
CA ARG A 70 8.87 -10.99 1.31
C ARG A 70 8.90 -12.12 0.27
N LYS A 71 7.79 -12.82 0.08
CA LYS A 71 7.66 -13.88 -0.92
C LYS A 71 7.74 -13.33 -2.35
N ASN A 72 7.14 -12.18 -2.60
CA ASN A 72 7.01 -11.64 -3.96
C ASN A 72 8.21 -10.80 -4.39
N LEU A 73 8.89 -10.10 -3.49
CA LEU A 73 10.11 -9.35 -3.79
C LEU A 73 11.24 -10.23 -4.34
N ALA A 74 11.29 -11.49 -3.95
CA ALA A 74 12.30 -12.45 -4.48
C ALA A 74 12.22 -12.61 -6.01
N ARG A 75 11.08 -12.31 -6.63
CA ARG A 75 10.91 -12.35 -8.09
C ARG A 75 11.52 -11.13 -8.80
N GLY A 76 11.81 -10.05 -8.08
CA GLY A 76 12.39 -8.82 -8.62
C GLY A 76 11.52 -8.08 -9.65
N LYS A 77 10.26 -8.48 -9.84
CA LYS A 77 9.32 -7.92 -10.81
C LYS A 77 8.07 -7.42 -10.13
N VAL A 78 7.49 -6.34 -10.66
CA VAL A 78 6.28 -5.71 -10.14
C VAL A 78 5.38 -5.22 -11.28
N ARG A 79 4.08 -5.24 -11.05
CA ARG A 79 3.06 -4.67 -11.94
C ARG A 79 2.19 -3.65 -11.22
N ALA A 80 1.97 -3.88 -9.92
CA ALA A 80 1.17 -3.01 -9.09
C ALA A 80 1.71 -2.97 -7.66
N ILE A 81 1.57 -1.82 -7.03
CA ILE A 81 1.80 -1.62 -5.60
C ILE A 81 0.52 -1.05 -5.04
N VAL A 82 -0.04 -1.72 -4.04
CA VAL A 82 -1.21 -1.23 -3.30
C VAL A 82 -0.81 -0.94 -1.86
N VAL A 83 -1.29 0.17 -1.36
CA VAL A 83 -1.08 0.58 0.03
C VAL A 83 -2.43 0.97 0.61
N ASN A 84 -2.74 0.46 1.78
CA ASN A 84 -3.91 0.89 2.54
C ASN A 84 -3.50 1.47 3.89
N ALA A 85 -4.32 2.36 4.42
CA ALA A 85 -4.16 2.95 5.74
C ALA A 85 -5.27 2.48 6.69
N GLY A 86 -4.94 2.31 7.97
CA GLY A 86 -5.91 2.03 9.03
C GLY A 86 -6.03 0.58 9.47
N ASN A 87 -5.52 -0.37 8.69
CA ASN A 87 -5.47 -1.79 9.07
C ASN A 87 -4.15 -2.41 8.64
N ALA A 88 -3.33 -2.78 9.59
CA ALA A 88 -2.01 -3.34 9.34
C ALA A 88 -2.00 -4.87 9.13
N ASN A 89 -3.11 -5.57 9.34
CA ASN A 89 -3.20 -7.04 9.36
C ASN A 89 -2.09 -7.70 10.21
N ALA A 90 -1.77 -7.08 11.35
CA ALA A 90 -0.83 -7.62 12.33
C ALA A 90 -1.57 -8.49 13.33
N PHE A 91 -1.00 -9.63 13.70
CA PHE A 91 -1.60 -10.59 14.65
C PHE A 91 -2.96 -11.16 14.20
N THR A 92 -3.21 -11.22 12.92
CA THR A 92 -4.48 -11.68 12.34
C THR A 92 -4.44 -13.12 11.84
N GLY A 93 -3.27 -13.76 11.90
CA GLY A 93 -3.08 -15.16 11.52
C GLY A 93 -3.55 -15.42 10.07
N LYS A 94 -4.11 -16.60 9.84
CA LYS A 94 -4.58 -17.05 8.52
C LYS A 94 -5.62 -16.12 7.88
N LEU A 95 -6.41 -15.41 8.69
CA LEU A 95 -7.39 -14.46 8.16
C LEU A 95 -6.71 -13.26 7.51
N GLY A 96 -5.62 -12.76 8.12
CA GLY A 96 -4.82 -11.69 7.54
C GLY A 96 -4.13 -12.11 6.25
N ASP A 97 -3.58 -13.32 6.21
CA ASP A 97 -2.95 -13.88 4.99
C ASP A 97 -3.96 -13.94 3.85
N LYS A 98 -5.16 -14.48 4.12
CA LYS A 98 -6.25 -14.55 3.16
C LYS A 98 -6.69 -13.18 2.67
N ALA A 99 -6.84 -12.21 3.57
CA ALA A 99 -7.24 -10.85 3.21
C ALA A 99 -6.22 -10.18 2.27
N VAL A 100 -4.92 -10.37 2.51
CA VAL A 100 -3.87 -9.85 1.62
C VAL A 100 -3.92 -10.54 0.26
N GLU A 101 -4.08 -11.85 0.23
CA GLU A 101 -4.18 -12.61 -1.02
C GLU A 101 -5.41 -12.19 -1.84
N GLU A 102 -6.57 -12.06 -1.22
CA GLU A 102 -7.81 -11.62 -1.88
C GLU A 102 -7.68 -10.20 -2.41
N SER A 103 -7.11 -9.27 -1.64
CA SER A 103 -6.90 -7.89 -2.06
C SER A 103 -5.97 -7.79 -3.27
N THR A 104 -4.85 -8.52 -3.25
CA THR A 104 -3.91 -8.52 -4.37
C THR A 104 -4.47 -9.21 -5.60
N ARG A 105 -5.28 -10.27 -5.42
CA ARG A 105 -5.97 -10.94 -6.52
C ARG A 105 -7.00 -10.02 -7.19
N ALA A 106 -7.80 -9.30 -6.41
CA ALA A 106 -8.77 -8.34 -6.94
C ALA A 106 -8.11 -7.28 -7.83
N ILE A 107 -6.96 -6.75 -7.39
CA ILE A 107 -6.19 -5.78 -8.19
C ILE A 107 -5.62 -6.41 -9.47
N ALA A 108 -5.18 -7.66 -9.41
CA ALA A 108 -4.64 -8.35 -10.58
C ALA A 108 -5.70 -8.69 -11.63
N GLN A 109 -6.98 -8.70 -11.26
CA GLN A 109 -8.12 -8.97 -12.15
C GLN A 109 -8.75 -7.70 -12.72
N ALA A 110 -8.46 -6.54 -12.14
CA ALA A 110 -8.95 -5.23 -12.59
C ALA A 110 -8.10 -4.65 -13.73
#